data_64f7563d0ebecfe893f1737e3958d9d2
#
_entry.id   64f7563d0ebecfe893f1737e3958d9d2
#
_cell.length_a   1.000
_cell.length_b   1.000
_cell.length_c   1.000
_cell.angle_alpha   90.00
_cell.angle_beta   90.00
_cell.angle_gamma   90.00
#
_symmetry.space_group_name_H-M   'P 1'
#
loop_
_entity.id
_entity.type
_entity.pdbx_description
1 polymer ?
#
loop_
_entity_poly.entity_id
_entity_poly.type
_entity_poly.pdbx_seq_one_letter_code
_entity_poly.pdbx_strand_id
1 'polypeptide(L)'
;MRSISIYALTRNQNTDSLSKLERQLSGREYFLKIREWELQSMKALVRQLESHMTKVCSLRFFYSYQIPKLGKEFDLLQIKDDQIINIELKSGAVSEEAIRKQLMQNRYYLSVLGRSIQSYTYISSQNRLVRLTNHDHIAEADWTELCGSLQKESSDYQGNIDDLFQAELYLISPITEPARFLKKEYFLTSQQRDIQRQILKKLRISRFEYFCFTGLPGTGKTEIFEPADTEFL
;
A
#
# COMPACT_ATOMS: atom_id res chain seq x y z
N MET A 1 13.15 -6.72 5.83
CA MET A 1 11.94 -7.45 6.28
C MET A 1 11.67 -8.64 5.37
N ARG A 2 11.16 -9.79 5.91
CA ARG A 2 10.87 -11.04 5.17
C ARG A 2 9.37 -11.31 5.09
N SER A 3 8.94 -12.06 4.07
CA SER A 3 7.54 -12.51 3.95
C SER A 3 7.19 -13.57 5.02
N ILE A 4 5.93 -13.59 5.42
CA ILE A 4 5.39 -14.49 6.47
C ILE A 4 4.23 -15.29 5.89
N SER A 5 4.06 -16.55 6.33
CA SER A 5 2.87 -17.31 6.01
C SER A 5 1.61 -16.60 6.53
N ILE A 6 0.57 -16.52 5.70
CA ILE A 6 -0.69 -15.91 6.12
C ILE A 6 -1.34 -16.64 7.30
N TYR A 7 -1.08 -17.94 7.46
CA TYR A 7 -1.54 -18.71 8.61
C TYR A 7 -0.84 -18.30 9.91
N ALA A 8 0.45 -17.96 9.87
CA ALA A 8 1.14 -17.45 11.05
C ALA A 8 0.51 -16.12 11.52
N LEU A 9 0.00 -15.31 10.59
CA LEU A 9 -0.67 -14.04 10.88
C LEU A 9 -2.11 -14.22 11.41
N THR A 10 -2.80 -15.30 11.06
CA THR A 10 -4.25 -15.45 11.33
C THR A 10 -4.60 -16.49 12.37
N ARG A 11 -3.69 -17.42 12.70
CA ARG A 11 -3.93 -18.47 13.71
C ARG A 11 -3.71 -18.02 15.14
N ASN A 12 -3.08 -16.90 15.36
CA ASN A 12 -2.81 -16.39 16.68
C ASN A 12 -4.08 -15.84 17.35
N GLN A 13 -4.12 -15.85 18.69
CA GLN A 13 -5.34 -15.59 19.44
C GLN A 13 -5.51 -14.10 19.80
N ASN A 14 -4.42 -13.37 19.99
CA ASN A 14 -4.49 -11.95 20.36
C ASN A 14 -3.44 -11.11 19.61
N THR A 15 -3.67 -9.81 19.57
CA THR A 15 -2.85 -8.87 18.82
C THR A 15 -1.43 -8.70 19.36
N ASP A 16 -1.24 -8.80 20.68
CA ASP A 16 0.08 -8.65 21.29
C ASP A 16 0.99 -9.85 20.99
N SER A 17 0.45 -11.05 21.09
CA SER A 17 1.17 -12.28 20.71
C SER A 17 1.46 -12.30 19.21
N LEU A 18 0.50 -11.84 18.39
CA LEU A 18 0.69 -11.72 16.95
C LEU A 18 1.80 -10.72 16.60
N SER A 19 1.83 -9.56 17.25
CA SER A 19 2.88 -8.56 17.04
C SER A 19 4.28 -9.10 17.37
N LYS A 20 4.41 -9.89 18.44
CA LYS A 20 5.69 -10.54 18.81
C LYS A 20 6.09 -11.60 17.77
N LEU A 21 5.15 -12.44 17.37
CA LEU A 21 5.36 -13.48 16.36
C LEU A 21 5.72 -12.87 14.99
N GLU A 22 4.98 -11.85 14.57
CA GLU A 22 5.24 -11.13 13.32
C GLU A 22 6.66 -10.58 13.28
N ARG A 23 7.06 -9.85 14.32
CA ARG A 23 8.42 -9.31 14.44
C ARG A 23 9.50 -10.39 14.34
N GLN A 24 9.31 -11.51 15.03
CA GLN A 24 10.27 -12.62 15.01
C GLN A 24 10.39 -13.26 13.63
N LEU A 25 9.27 -13.46 12.94
CA LEU A 25 9.26 -14.13 11.62
C LEU A 25 9.68 -13.20 10.49
N SER A 26 9.25 -11.93 10.52
CA SER A 26 9.56 -10.94 9.48
C SER A 26 10.97 -10.37 9.60
N GLY A 27 11.58 -10.42 10.80
CA GLY A 27 12.82 -9.74 11.10
C GLY A 27 12.69 -8.21 11.19
N ARG A 28 11.48 -7.69 11.46
CA ARG A 28 11.21 -6.27 11.67
C ARG A 28 11.89 -5.78 12.96
N GLU A 29 12.42 -4.57 12.95
CA GLU A 29 13.12 -4.00 14.11
C GLU A 29 12.18 -3.54 15.23
N TYR A 30 10.95 -3.12 14.88
CA TYR A 30 9.94 -2.60 15.80
C TYR A 30 8.72 -3.49 15.89
N PHE A 31 7.90 -3.29 16.93
CA PHE A 31 6.63 -3.98 17.10
C PHE A 31 5.52 -3.27 16.31
N LEU A 32 4.79 -4.01 15.48
CA LEU A 32 3.58 -3.49 14.84
C LEU A 32 2.47 -3.31 15.86
N LYS A 33 1.78 -2.19 15.77
CA LYS A 33 0.50 -1.99 16.47
C LYS A 33 -0.62 -2.57 15.60
N ILE A 34 -0.87 -3.87 15.76
CA ILE A 34 -1.93 -4.57 15.04
C ILE A 34 -3.27 -4.25 15.69
N ARG A 35 -4.25 -3.84 14.88
CA ARG A 35 -5.59 -3.53 15.34
C ARG A 35 -6.48 -4.78 15.25
N GLU A 36 -7.41 -4.94 16.19
CA GLU A 36 -8.31 -6.10 16.21
C GLU A 36 -9.11 -6.24 14.90
N TRP A 37 -9.63 -5.14 14.38
CA TRP A 37 -10.38 -5.16 13.11
C TRP A 37 -9.55 -5.67 11.93
N GLU A 38 -8.27 -5.38 11.92
CA GLU A 38 -7.33 -5.78 10.89
C GLU A 38 -7.08 -7.29 10.95
N LEU A 39 -6.85 -7.81 12.15
CA LEU A 39 -6.74 -9.26 12.40
C LEU A 39 -8.03 -9.99 11.98
N GLN A 40 -9.20 -9.46 12.32
CA GLN A 40 -10.50 -10.06 11.93
C GLN A 40 -10.69 -10.02 10.41
N SER A 41 -10.30 -8.92 9.74
CA SER A 41 -10.35 -8.83 8.28
C SER A 41 -9.41 -9.84 7.60
N MET A 42 -8.19 -10.03 8.11
CA MET A 42 -7.28 -11.06 7.61
C MET A 42 -7.85 -12.47 7.81
N LYS A 43 -8.44 -12.76 8.97
CA LYS A 43 -9.09 -14.06 9.24
C LYS A 43 -10.27 -14.31 8.29
N ALA A 44 -11.06 -13.28 8.00
CA ALA A 44 -12.15 -13.36 7.04
C ALA A 44 -11.62 -13.62 5.61
N LEU A 45 -10.58 -12.89 5.19
CA LEU A 45 -9.91 -13.11 3.91
C LEU A 45 -9.42 -14.58 3.79
N VAL A 46 -8.74 -15.12 4.80
CA VAL A 46 -8.23 -16.49 4.79
C VAL A 46 -9.36 -17.49 4.63
N ARG A 47 -10.51 -17.34 5.31
CA ARG A 47 -11.67 -18.21 5.13
C ARG A 47 -12.19 -18.20 3.69
N GLN A 48 -12.20 -17.04 3.05
CA GLN A 48 -12.59 -16.95 1.63
C GLN A 48 -11.57 -17.66 0.73
N LEU A 49 -10.28 -17.46 0.96
CA LEU A 49 -9.25 -18.18 0.21
C LEU A 49 -9.36 -19.71 0.41
N GLU A 50 -9.60 -20.18 1.63
CA GLU A 50 -9.80 -21.62 1.95
C GLU A 50 -11.01 -22.24 1.23
N SER A 51 -12.04 -21.44 0.90
CA SER A 51 -13.19 -21.93 0.14
C SER A 51 -12.94 -22.04 -1.37
N HIS A 52 -11.88 -21.41 -1.89
CA HIS A 52 -11.58 -21.35 -3.32
C HIS A 52 -10.24 -22.01 -3.70
N MET A 53 -9.38 -22.33 -2.72
CA MET A 53 -8.08 -22.96 -2.97
C MET A 53 -7.65 -23.88 -1.83
N THR A 54 -6.88 -24.92 -2.15
CA THR A 54 -6.47 -25.95 -1.17
C THR A 54 -5.18 -25.62 -0.42
N LYS A 55 -4.26 -24.86 -1.01
CA LYS A 55 -2.91 -24.64 -0.48
C LYS A 55 -2.71 -23.23 0.12
N VAL A 56 -3.70 -22.72 0.86
CA VAL A 56 -3.60 -21.40 1.52
C VAL A 56 -2.42 -21.34 2.49
N CYS A 57 -2.06 -22.45 3.12
CA CYS A 57 -0.93 -22.52 4.06
C CYS A 57 0.44 -22.19 3.42
N SER A 58 0.58 -22.35 2.12
CA SER A 58 1.81 -22.01 1.39
C SER A 58 1.94 -20.54 1.04
N LEU A 59 0.85 -19.77 1.13
CA LEU A 59 0.87 -18.36 0.79
C LEU A 59 1.70 -17.54 1.78
N ARG A 60 2.59 -16.75 1.25
CA ARG A 60 3.44 -15.85 2.02
C ARG A 60 3.23 -14.42 1.58
N PHE A 61 3.17 -13.50 2.57
CA PHE A 61 3.00 -12.08 2.34
C PHE A 61 3.99 -11.27 3.16
N PHE A 62 4.39 -10.13 2.62
CA PHE A 62 4.91 -9.02 3.41
C PHE A 62 3.71 -8.30 4.01
N TYR A 63 3.57 -8.35 5.34
CA TYR A 63 2.43 -7.81 6.06
C TYR A 63 2.75 -6.41 6.59
N SER A 64 1.82 -5.47 6.39
CA SER A 64 1.95 -4.08 6.85
C SER A 64 3.33 -3.51 6.50
N TYR A 65 3.74 -3.70 5.23
CA TYR A 65 5.03 -3.20 4.76
C TYR A 65 4.96 -1.71 4.47
N GLN A 66 5.86 -0.96 5.08
CA GLN A 66 5.99 0.47 4.85
C GLN A 66 7.30 0.77 4.12
N ILE A 67 7.21 1.44 2.96
CA ILE A 67 8.41 1.86 2.23
C ILE A 67 9.20 2.86 3.09
N PRO A 68 10.48 2.59 3.38
CA PRO A 68 11.31 3.48 4.17
C PRO A 68 11.34 4.90 3.62
N LYS A 69 11.29 5.91 4.49
CA LYS A 69 11.31 7.34 4.18
C LYS A 69 10.08 7.89 3.44
N LEU A 70 9.29 7.05 2.76
CA LEU A 70 8.12 7.50 1.99
C LEU A 70 6.82 7.41 2.77
N GLY A 71 6.77 6.59 3.83
CA GLY A 71 5.58 6.41 4.65
C GLY A 71 4.40 5.73 3.93
N LYS A 72 4.64 5.16 2.74
CA LYS A 72 3.64 4.39 2.02
C LYS A 72 3.57 2.98 2.58
N GLU A 73 2.39 2.57 3.02
CA GLU A 73 2.11 1.26 3.60
C GLU A 73 1.25 0.40 2.67
N PHE A 74 1.50 -0.92 2.71
CA PHE A 74 0.72 -1.96 2.04
C PHE A 74 0.31 -2.99 3.08
N ASP A 75 -0.98 -3.34 3.14
CA ASP A 75 -1.48 -4.28 4.14
C ASP A 75 -0.96 -5.70 3.90
N LEU A 76 -1.17 -6.25 2.71
CA LEU A 76 -0.68 -7.56 2.30
C LEU A 76 -0.05 -7.47 0.90
N LEU A 77 1.22 -7.83 0.81
CA LEU A 77 1.96 -7.77 -0.46
C LEU A 77 2.63 -9.11 -0.73
N GLN A 78 2.27 -9.77 -1.83
CA GLN A 78 2.97 -10.93 -2.35
C GLN A 78 3.83 -10.49 -3.53
N ILE A 79 5.10 -10.82 -3.51
CA ILE A 79 6.05 -10.51 -4.58
C ILE A 79 6.62 -11.81 -5.11
N LYS A 80 6.40 -12.07 -6.40
CA LYS A 80 6.99 -13.15 -7.18
C LYS A 80 7.91 -12.60 -8.26
N ASP A 81 8.65 -13.46 -8.95
CA ASP A 81 9.61 -13.02 -9.96
C ASP A 81 8.96 -12.20 -11.08
N ASP A 82 7.75 -12.54 -11.48
CA ASP A 82 7.04 -11.94 -12.62
C ASP A 82 5.82 -11.10 -12.24
N GLN A 83 5.35 -11.20 -11.00
CA GLN A 83 4.13 -10.50 -10.57
C GLN A 83 4.18 -10.01 -9.13
N ILE A 84 3.33 -9.04 -8.86
CA ILE A 84 3.05 -8.48 -7.54
C ILE A 84 1.55 -8.51 -7.31
N ILE A 85 1.13 -9.06 -6.17
CA ILE A 85 -0.27 -9.00 -5.73
C ILE A 85 -0.31 -8.18 -4.46
N ASN A 86 -1.08 -7.08 -4.51
CA ASN A 86 -1.35 -6.21 -3.38
C ASN A 86 -2.81 -6.38 -2.97
N ILE A 87 -3.06 -6.65 -1.68
CA ILE A 87 -4.41 -6.76 -1.11
C ILE A 87 -4.52 -5.79 0.06
N GLU A 88 -5.39 -4.79 -0.07
CA GLU A 88 -5.74 -3.86 0.99
C GLU A 88 -6.94 -4.38 1.78
N LEU A 89 -6.94 -4.18 3.10
CA LEU A 89 -7.98 -4.63 4.01
C LEU A 89 -8.84 -3.46 4.48
N LYS A 90 -10.16 -3.63 4.41
CA LYS A 90 -11.13 -2.68 4.97
C LYS A 90 -12.14 -3.43 5.84
N SER A 91 -12.41 -2.90 7.03
CA SER A 91 -13.40 -3.49 7.93
C SER A 91 -14.82 -2.99 7.67
N GLY A 92 -14.97 -1.79 7.13
CA GLY A 92 -16.26 -1.13 6.88
C GLY A 92 -16.40 -0.60 5.45
N ALA A 93 -17.55 -0.03 5.16
CA ALA A 93 -17.85 0.57 3.87
C ALA A 93 -16.90 1.75 3.58
N VAL A 94 -16.33 1.76 2.37
CA VAL A 94 -15.45 2.81 1.85
C VAL A 94 -15.95 3.15 0.46
N SER A 95 -15.90 4.42 0.07
CA SER A 95 -16.29 4.85 -1.27
C SER A 95 -15.37 4.24 -2.34
N GLU A 96 -15.93 3.92 -3.51
CA GLU A 96 -15.14 3.40 -4.63
C GLU A 96 -14.03 4.35 -5.05
N GLU A 97 -14.29 5.66 -4.99
CA GLU A 97 -13.29 6.67 -5.30
C GLU A 97 -12.09 6.62 -4.33
N ALA A 98 -12.33 6.43 -3.04
CA ALA A 98 -11.25 6.28 -2.05
C ALA A 98 -10.45 4.99 -2.28
N ILE A 99 -11.13 3.89 -2.63
CA ILE A 99 -10.48 2.62 -2.99
C ILE A 99 -9.65 2.82 -4.26
N ARG A 100 -10.23 3.41 -5.31
CA ARG A 100 -9.56 3.69 -6.58
C ARG A 100 -8.28 4.50 -6.36
N LYS A 101 -8.39 5.61 -5.65
CA LYS A 101 -7.23 6.48 -5.33
C LYS A 101 -6.14 5.74 -4.57
N GLN A 102 -6.49 4.91 -3.59
CA GLN A 102 -5.54 4.10 -2.84
C GLN A 102 -4.84 3.08 -3.73
N LEU A 103 -5.59 2.32 -4.53
CA LEU A 103 -5.02 1.27 -5.39
C LEU A 103 -4.19 1.85 -6.54
N MET A 104 -4.58 3.00 -7.12
CA MET A 104 -3.74 3.72 -8.08
C MET A 104 -2.42 4.15 -7.47
N GLN A 105 -2.45 4.72 -6.26
CA GLN A 105 -1.24 5.08 -5.54
C GLN A 105 -0.37 3.85 -5.25
N ASN A 106 -0.97 2.73 -4.83
CA ASN A 106 -0.25 1.48 -4.60
C ASN A 106 0.45 1.02 -5.88
N ARG A 107 -0.28 0.98 -7.00
CA ARG A 107 0.26 0.59 -8.31
C ARG A 107 1.42 1.49 -8.73
N TYR A 108 1.33 2.80 -8.52
CA TYR A 108 2.43 3.72 -8.80
C TYR A 108 3.71 3.32 -8.04
N TYR A 109 3.62 3.11 -6.72
CA TYR A 109 4.79 2.73 -5.94
C TYR A 109 5.33 1.32 -6.27
N LEU A 110 4.47 0.41 -6.69
CA LEU A 110 4.87 -0.95 -7.08
C LEU A 110 5.45 -1.02 -8.50
N SER A 111 5.10 -0.06 -9.38
CA SER A 111 5.49 -0.08 -10.80
C SER A 111 7.01 0.00 -11.03
N VAL A 112 7.76 0.57 -10.08
CA VAL A 112 9.23 0.65 -10.15
C VAL A 112 9.90 -0.72 -10.19
N LEU A 113 9.20 -1.77 -9.74
CA LEU A 113 9.73 -3.14 -9.72
C LEU A 113 9.65 -3.83 -11.10
N GLY A 114 9.00 -3.20 -12.11
CA GLY A 114 8.93 -3.73 -13.48
C GLY A 114 8.19 -5.05 -13.64
N ARG A 115 7.33 -5.42 -12.68
CA ARG A 115 6.56 -6.67 -12.65
C ARG A 115 5.09 -6.40 -12.94
N SER A 116 4.35 -7.44 -13.36
CA SER A 116 2.89 -7.35 -13.49
C SER A 116 2.26 -7.09 -12.12
N ILE A 117 1.36 -6.09 -12.00
CA ILE A 117 0.77 -5.69 -10.73
C ILE A 117 -0.72 -5.96 -10.76
N GLN A 118 -1.19 -6.66 -9.73
CA GLN A 118 -2.62 -6.87 -9.47
C GLN A 118 -2.95 -6.29 -8.09
N SER A 119 -3.88 -5.33 -8.05
CA SER A 119 -4.24 -4.61 -6.84
C SER A 119 -5.69 -4.84 -6.47
N TYR A 120 -5.91 -5.32 -5.26
CA TYR A 120 -7.22 -5.69 -4.71
C TYR A 120 -7.51 -4.93 -3.42
N THR A 121 -8.80 -4.78 -3.12
CA THR A 121 -9.29 -4.40 -1.79
C THR A 121 -10.32 -5.42 -1.34
N TYR A 122 -10.13 -5.97 -0.15
CA TYR A 122 -11.10 -6.83 0.51
C TYR A 122 -11.83 -6.06 1.62
N ILE A 123 -13.17 -5.98 1.53
CA ILE A 123 -14.05 -5.31 2.49
C ILE A 123 -14.74 -6.38 3.33
N SER A 124 -14.21 -6.64 4.52
CA SER A 124 -14.61 -7.80 5.35
C SER A 124 -16.06 -7.73 5.84
N SER A 125 -16.60 -6.54 6.13
CA SER A 125 -18.01 -6.37 6.55
C SER A 125 -19.04 -6.76 5.48
N GLN A 126 -18.64 -6.72 4.20
CA GLN A 126 -19.50 -7.02 3.06
C GLN A 126 -19.11 -8.33 2.37
N ASN A 127 -18.02 -8.96 2.81
CA ASN A 127 -17.37 -10.08 2.12
C ASN A 127 -17.12 -9.77 0.62
N ARG A 128 -16.78 -8.53 0.32
CA ARG A 128 -16.66 -7.99 -1.03
C ARG A 128 -15.19 -7.88 -1.41
N LEU A 129 -14.82 -8.41 -2.57
CA LEU A 129 -13.50 -8.29 -3.17
C LEU A 129 -13.60 -7.43 -4.43
N VAL A 130 -12.81 -6.38 -4.51
CA VAL A 130 -12.73 -5.52 -5.69
C VAL A 130 -11.31 -5.40 -6.18
N ARG A 131 -11.11 -5.08 -7.45
CA ARG A 131 -9.80 -4.88 -8.06
C ARG A 131 -9.73 -3.57 -8.85
N LEU A 132 -8.52 -3.08 -8.99
CA LEU A 132 -8.21 -2.00 -9.92
C LEU A 132 -7.95 -2.59 -11.31
N THR A 133 -8.72 -2.17 -12.29
CA THR A 133 -8.53 -2.57 -13.70
C THR A 133 -7.35 -1.82 -14.33
N ASN A 134 -6.94 -2.25 -15.54
CA ASN A 134 -5.90 -1.56 -16.32
C ASN A 134 -6.32 -0.15 -16.77
N HIS A 135 -7.61 0.14 -16.78
CA HIS A 135 -8.17 1.45 -17.14
C HIS A 135 -8.51 2.33 -15.92
N ASP A 136 -7.92 2.01 -14.77
CA ASP A 136 -8.09 2.77 -13.52
C ASP A 136 -9.52 2.81 -12.95
N HIS A 137 -10.33 1.81 -13.28
CA HIS A 137 -11.66 1.64 -12.69
C HIS A 137 -11.67 0.55 -11.63
N ILE A 138 -12.58 0.68 -10.66
CA ILE A 138 -12.85 -0.38 -9.71
C ILE A 138 -13.87 -1.34 -10.33
N ALA A 139 -13.59 -2.63 -10.24
CA ALA A 139 -14.49 -3.70 -10.65
C ALA A 139 -14.57 -4.78 -9.57
N GLU A 140 -15.69 -5.49 -9.51
CA GLU A 140 -15.79 -6.71 -8.71
C GLU A 140 -14.72 -7.70 -9.16
N ALA A 141 -14.10 -8.37 -8.20
CA ALA A 141 -13.07 -9.36 -8.47
C ALA A 141 -13.57 -10.77 -8.22
N ASP A 142 -13.15 -11.69 -9.09
CA ASP A 142 -13.42 -13.11 -8.92
C ASP A 142 -12.41 -13.73 -7.97
N TRP A 143 -12.90 -14.47 -6.98
CA TRP A 143 -12.06 -15.22 -6.03
C TRP A 143 -11.20 -16.28 -6.71
N THR A 144 -11.73 -16.93 -7.75
CA THR A 144 -10.99 -17.93 -8.53
C THR A 144 -9.81 -17.30 -9.27
N GLU A 145 -10.00 -16.11 -9.82
CA GLU A 145 -8.94 -15.34 -10.48
C GLU A 145 -7.85 -14.95 -9.49
N LEU A 146 -8.23 -14.41 -8.32
CA LEU A 146 -7.27 -14.07 -7.26
C LEU A 146 -6.50 -15.31 -6.79
N CYS A 147 -7.19 -16.40 -6.50
CA CYS A 147 -6.56 -17.65 -6.04
C CYS A 147 -5.62 -18.25 -7.09
N GLY A 148 -6.00 -18.22 -8.36
CA GLY A 148 -5.13 -18.63 -9.47
C GLY A 148 -3.85 -17.78 -9.56
N SER A 149 -3.99 -16.47 -9.40
CA SER A 149 -2.84 -15.55 -9.39
C SER A 149 -1.93 -15.78 -8.19
N LEU A 150 -2.49 -15.99 -6.99
CA LEU A 150 -1.72 -16.28 -5.78
C LEU A 150 -0.94 -17.60 -5.86
N GLN A 151 -1.50 -18.61 -6.55
CA GLN A 151 -0.90 -19.94 -6.72
C GLN A 151 0.00 -20.07 -7.95
N LYS A 152 0.13 -19.01 -8.77
CA LYS A 152 0.92 -19.06 -9.99
C LYS A 152 2.31 -19.68 -9.72
N GLU A 153 2.74 -20.59 -10.57
CA GLU A 153 4.05 -21.25 -10.53
C GLU A 153 5.16 -20.25 -10.89
N SER A 154 5.48 -19.40 -9.96
CA SER A 154 6.58 -18.43 -10.03
C SER A 154 7.18 -18.34 -8.64
N SER A 155 8.49 -18.16 -8.56
CA SER A 155 9.19 -18.14 -7.26
C SER A 155 8.81 -16.92 -6.44
N ASP A 156 8.53 -17.13 -5.16
CA ASP A 156 8.37 -16.04 -4.21
C ASP A 156 9.70 -15.34 -3.97
N TYR A 157 9.67 -14.01 -3.90
CA TYR A 157 10.86 -13.23 -3.52
C TYR A 157 11.31 -13.56 -2.10
N GLN A 158 12.54 -14.03 -1.95
CA GLN A 158 13.10 -14.50 -0.68
C GLN A 158 14.04 -13.48 -0.01
N GLY A 159 14.34 -12.37 -0.69
CA GLY A 159 15.24 -11.32 -0.18
C GLY A 159 14.60 -10.41 0.87
N ASN A 160 15.38 -9.43 1.30
CA ASN A 160 14.86 -8.32 2.11
C ASN A 160 14.07 -7.37 1.20
N ILE A 161 12.78 -7.16 1.51
CA ILE A 161 11.93 -6.29 0.69
C ILE A 161 12.44 -4.84 0.62
N ASP A 162 13.16 -4.38 1.64
CA ASP A 162 13.72 -3.02 1.66
C ASP A 162 14.74 -2.80 0.54
N ASP A 163 15.39 -3.87 0.06
CA ASP A 163 16.33 -3.80 -1.06
C ASP A 163 15.64 -3.50 -2.40
N LEU A 164 14.33 -3.80 -2.50
CA LEU A 164 13.53 -3.54 -3.69
C LEU A 164 13.02 -2.10 -3.77
N PHE A 165 12.84 -1.44 -2.63
CA PHE A 165 12.17 -0.13 -2.53
C PHE A 165 13.13 0.95 -2.05
N GLN A 166 14.03 1.37 -2.95
CA GLN A 166 14.93 2.48 -2.69
C GLN A 166 14.20 3.82 -2.91
N ALA A 167 14.33 4.74 -1.97
CA ALA A 167 13.62 6.03 -2.01
C ALA A 167 13.95 6.82 -3.29
N GLU A 168 15.15 6.66 -3.81
CA GLU A 168 15.67 7.32 -5.02
C GLU A 168 14.87 6.96 -6.27
N LEU A 169 14.24 5.79 -6.31
CA LEU A 169 13.41 5.34 -7.44
C LEU A 169 12.10 6.16 -7.59
N TYR A 170 11.72 6.91 -6.56
CA TYR A 170 10.47 7.68 -6.51
C TYR A 170 10.68 9.17 -6.67
N LEU A 171 11.92 9.63 -6.77
CA LEU A 171 12.22 11.04 -6.92
C LEU A 171 11.97 11.48 -8.36
N ILE A 172 10.91 12.26 -8.57
CA ILE A 172 10.67 12.96 -9.83
C ILE A 172 11.16 14.40 -9.63
N SER A 173 12.20 14.77 -10.35
CA SER A 173 12.76 16.12 -10.28
C SER A 173 12.23 16.97 -11.43
N PRO A 174 11.78 18.22 -11.18
CA PRO A 174 11.40 19.16 -12.24
C PRO A 174 12.56 19.48 -13.21
N ILE A 175 13.80 19.22 -12.80
CA ILE A 175 15.00 19.46 -13.61
C ILE A 175 15.31 18.26 -14.50
N THR A 176 15.27 17.04 -13.95
CA THR A 176 15.66 15.82 -14.69
C THR A 176 14.51 15.20 -15.48
N GLU A 177 13.26 15.34 -15.00
CA GLU A 177 12.06 14.78 -15.60
C GLU A 177 10.91 15.82 -15.72
N PRO A 178 11.14 16.97 -16.40
CA PRO A 178 10.18 18.07 -16.41
C PRO A 178 8.82 17.69 -16.99
N ALA A 179 8.78 16.81 -17.96
CA ALA A 179 7.52 16.37 -18.57
C ALA A 179 6.64 15.57 -17.60
N ARG A 180 7.22 14.68 -16.81
CA ARG A 180 6.51 13.90 -15.79
C ARG A 180 6.08 14.79 -14.63
N PHE A 181 6.95 15.73 -14.24
CA PHE A 181 6.64 16.69 -13.18
C PHE A 181 5.43 17.57 -13.58
N LEU A 182 5.43 18.16 -14.77
CA LEU A 182 4.34 19.00 -15.28
C LEU A 182 3.03 18.24 -15.47
N LYS A 183 3.11 16.95 -15.82
CA LYS A 183 1.93 16.06 -15.92
C LYS A 183 1.44 15.56 -14.57
N LYS A 184 2.10 15.95 -13.46
CA LYS A 184 1.78 15.50 -12.10
C LYS A 184 1.78 13.96 -11.95
N GLU A 185 2.71 13.29 -12.64
CA GLU A 185 2.88 11.84 -12.58
C GLU A 185 3.63 11.40 -11.31
N TYR A 186 3.27 11.98 -10.16
CA TYR A 186 3.84 11.66 -8.86
C TYR A 186 2.78 11.71 -7.76
N PHE A 187 3.08 11.05 -6.64
CA PHE A 187 2.24 11.12 -5.44
C PHE A 187 3.03 11.74 -4.30
N LEU A 188 2.42 12.68 -3.61
CA LEU A 188 3.00 13.23 -2.39
C LEU A 188 3.16 12.13 -1.34
N THR A 189 4.29 12.13 -0.64
CA THR A 189 4.49 11.29 0.54
C THR A 189 3.48 11.64 1.64
N SER A 190 3.28 10.77 2.61
CA SER A 190 2.38 11.05 3.74
C SER A 190 2.78 12.35 4.45
N GLN A 191 4.08 12.57 4.67
CA GLN A 191 4.59 13.79 5.31
C GLN A 191 4.32 15.04 4.46
N GLN A 192 4.58 15.02 3.16
CA GLN A 192 4.31 16.13 2.25
C GLN A 192 2.81 16.47 2.24
N ARG A 193 1.96 15.46 2.21
CA ARG A 193 0.50 15.62 2.24
C ARG A 193 0.02 16.24 3.56
N ASP A 194 0.58 15.84 4.68
CA ASP A 194 0.23 16.40 5.98
C ASP A 194 0.65 17.86 6.09
N ILE A 195 1.83 18.22 5.57
CA ILE A 195 2.28 19.60 5.47
C ILE A 195 1.30 20.42 4.60
N GLN A 196 0.96 19.93 3.42
CA GLN A 196 0.01 20.58 2.51
C GLN A 196 -1.35 20.81 3.19
N ARG A 197 -1.89 19.81 3.89
CA ARG A 197 -3.14 19.94 4.66
C ARG A 197 -3.05 21.01 5.75
N GLN A 198 -1.95 21.08 6.46
CA GLN A 198 -1.73 22.10 7.50
C GLN A 198 -1.70 23.50 6.91
N ILE A 199 -1.04 23.69 5.77
CA ILE A 199 -1.01 24.96 5.03
C ILE A 199 -2.42 25.36 4.62
N LEU A 200 -3.14 24.48 3.93
CA LEU A 200 -4.51 24.73 3.45
C LEU A 200 -5.46 25.05 4.62
N LYS A 201 -5.31 24.36 5.76
CA LYS A 201 -6.09 24.67 6.96
C LYS A 201 -5.83 26.07 7.49
N LYS A 202 -4.59 26.54 7.51
CA LYS A 202 -4.24 27.89 7.96
C LYS A 202 -4.72 28.95 6.99
N LEU A 203 -4.56 28.74 5.67
CA LEU A 203 -5.04 29.67 4.64
C LEU A 203 -6.56 29.87 4.63
N ARG A 204 -7.34 28.90 5.12
CA ARG A 204 -8.79 29.07 5.30
C ARG A 204 -9.18 29.99 6.47
N ILE A 205 -8.27 30.16 7.43
CA ILE A 205 -8.54 30.95 8.65
C ILE A 205 -7.99 32.37 8.51
N SER A 206 -6.87 32.53 7.82
CA SER A 206 -6.16 33.81 7.65
C SER A 206 -5.96 34.14 6.17
N ARG A 207 -6.13 35.43 5.82
CA ARG A 207 -5.92 35.92 4.44
C ARG A 207 -4.44 36.04 4.06
N PHE A 208 -3.54 36.17 5.06
CA PHE A 208 -2.11 36.34 4.85
C PHE A 208 -1.35 35.47 5.86
N GLU A 209 -0.58 34.50 5.34
CA GLU A 209 0.26 33.63 6.14
C GLU A 209 1.61 33.44 5.43
N TYR A 210 2.68 33.39 6.22
CA TYR A 210 4.02 33.08 5.73
C TYR A 210 4.38 31.66 6.18
N PHE A 211 4.82 30.84 5.23
CA PHE A 211 5.28 29.48 5.51
C PHE A 211 6.75 29.36 5.14
N CYS A 212 7.55 28.84 6.05
CA CYS A 212 8.96 28.55 5.80
C CYS A 212 9.16 27.03 5.78
N PHE A 213 9.77 26.51 4.72
CA PHE A 213 10.07 25.09 4.54
C PHE A 213 11.57 24.88 4.61
N THR A 214 11.99 24.08 5.58
CA THR A 214 13.37 23.63 5.73
C THR A 214 13.45 22.15 5.43
N GLY A 215 14.51 21.72 4.77
CA GLY A 215 14.74 20.32 4.45
C GLY A 215 15.94 20.15 3.52
N LEU A 216 16.47 18.95 3.47
CA LEU A 216 17.60 18.62 2.58
C LEU A 216 17.21 18.81 1.10
N PRO A 217 18.18 19.04 0.20
CA PRO A 217 17.94 18.98 -1.23
C PRO A 217 17.28 17.67 -1.65
N GLY A 218 16.35 17.69 -2.64
CA GLY A 218 15.66 16.51 -3.13
C GLY A 218 14.54 15.97 -2.25
N THR A 219 14.13 16.64 -1.17
CA THR A 219 13.04 16.20 -0.28
C THR A 219 11.63 16.58 -0.79
N GLY A 220 11.50 17.04 -2.03
CA GLY A 220 10.21 17.35 -2.66
C GLY A 220 9.52 18.60 -2.09
N LYS A 221 10.28 19.61 -1.63
CA LYS A 221 9.72 20.87 -1.12
C LYS A 221 8.87 21.60 -2.17
N THR A 222 9.31 21.60 -3.43
CA THR A 222 8.60 22.22 -4.54
C THR A 222 7.27 21.53 -4.86
N GLU A 223 7.19 20.23 -4.74
CA GLU A 223 6.00 19.42 -5.01
C GLU A 223 4.82 19.74 -4.08
N ILE A 224 5.12 20.24 -2.86
CA ILE A 224 4.09 20.60 -1.87
C ILE A 224 3.25 21.81 -2.34
N PHE A 225 3.82 22.69 -3.15
CA PHE A 225 3.16 23.91 -3.62
C PHE A 225 2.36 23.75 -4.92
N GLU A 226 2.57 22.66 -5.65
CA GLU A 226 1.75 22.35 -6.80
C GLU A 226 0.35 21.91 -6.32
N PRO A 227 -0.75 22.55 -6.79
CA PRO A 227 -2.09 22.12 -6.40
C PRO A 227 -2.33 20.71 -6.94
N ALA A 228 -2.21 19.71 -6.07
CA ALA A 228 -2.72 18.37 -6.33
C ALA A 228 -4.24 18.50 -6.27
N ASP A 229 -4.88 18.40 -7.43
CA ASP A 229 -6.34 18.41 -7.63
C ASP A 229 -7.06 19.76 -7.38
N THR A 230 -7.63 20.29 -8.42
CA THR A 230 -8.58 21.39 -8.49
C THR A 230 -9.91 21.13 -7.77
N GLU A 231 -9.97 20.18 -6.86
CA GLU A 231 -11.19 19.83 -6.11
C GLU A 231 -11.40 20.65 -4.82
N PHE A 232 -10.60 21.70 -4.60
CA PHE A 232 -10.71 22.50 -3.38
C PHE A 232 -10.73 24.03 -3.65
N LEU A 233 -11.36 24.45 -4.73
CA LEU A 233 -11.80 25.85 -4.88
C LEU A 233 -13.31 25.95 -4.76
#